data_6def4bfb62981adbf2adb3f095b04ff2
#
_entry.id   6def4bfb62981adbf2adb3f095b04ff2
#
_cell.length_a   1.000
_cell.length_b   1.000
_cell.length_c   1.000
_cell.angle_alpha   90.00
_cell.angle_beta   90.00
_cell.angle_gamma   90.00
#
_symmetry.space_group_name_H-M   'P 1'
#
loop_
_entity.id
_entity.type
_entity.pdbx_description
1 polymer ?
#
loop_
_entity_poly.entity_id
_entity_poly.type
_entity_poly.pdbx_seq_one_letter_code
_entity_poly.pdbx_strand_id
1 'polypeptide(L)'
;TPQHGVATPDENAMLPIAARPVPGVPLWVLGAHGGSGESTLADLDDRWRAAGHWWPAPCPQASPTVLVTRTSSQGLMRARAVLTQWASRTVPHIELLGLVLMADAPGRLPRPLRDLSKLVAGGAPRTWSLPWVEAWRLGQAPALDDLPRQVRRLVKDLVSLTAPR
;
A
#
# COMPACT_ATOMS: atom_id res chain seq x y z
N THR A 1 13.70 -5.46 -0.77
CA THR A 1 14.13 -6.72 -1.40
C THR A 1 13.59 -7.89 -0.58
N PRO A 2 12.96 -8.89 -1.24
CA PRO A 2 12.49 -10.09 -0.54
C PRO A 2 13.65 -10.80 0.16
N GLN A 3 13.37 -11.32 1.36
CA GLN A 3 14.38 -11.92 2.21
C GLN A 3 14.43 -13.44 2.01
N HIS A 4 15.62 -14.02 2.09
CA HIS A 4 15.78 -15.47 2.10
C HIS A 4 15.24 -16.07 3.41
N GLY A 5 14.60 -17.22 3.32
CA GLY A 5 14.13 -17.97 4.48
C GLY A 5 12.82 -17.50 5.11
N VAL A 6 12.15 -16.53 4.51
CA VAL A 6 10.80 -16.16 4.97
C VAL A 6 9.80 -17.20 4.49
N ALA A 7 9.07 -17.79 5.45
CA ALA A 7 8.04 -18.76 5.14
C ALA A 7 6.83 -18.09 4.48
N THR A 8 6.26 -18.76 3.49
CA THR A 8 5.02 -18.31 2.84
C THR A 8 3.86 -18.35 3.85
N PRO A 9 3.01 -17.32 3.91
CA PRO A 9 1.80 -17.35 4.73
C PRO A 9 0.82 -18.45 4.28
N ASP A 10 -0.12 -18.78 5.13
CA ASP A 10 -1.24 -19.65 4.75
C ASP A 10 -1.99 -19.10 3.55
N GLU A 11 -2.47 -19.96 2.66
CA GLU A 11 -3.17 -19.56 1.43
C GLU A 11 -4.33 -18.58 1.68
N ASN A 12 -5.06 -18.77 2.79
CA ASN A 12 -6.18 -17.89 3.16
C ASN A 12 -5.74 -16.49 3.59
N ALA A 13 -4.48 -16.30 3.93
CA ALA A 13 -3.90 -15.01 4.32
C ALA A 13 -3.22 -14.30 3.14
N MET A 14 -3.05 -14.99 2.00
CA MET A 14 -2.42 -14.42 0.81
C MET A 14 -3.42 -13.67 -0.07
N LEU A 15 -2.96 -12.59 -0.69
CA LEU A 15 -3.72 -11.98 -1.78
C LEU A 15 -3.52 -12.78 -3.08
N PRO A 16 -4.58 -12.93 -3.88
CA PRO A 16 -4.47 -13.57 -5.19
C PRO A 16 -3.71 -12.68 -6.19
N ILE A 17 -3.26 -13.29 -7.26
CA ILE A 17 -2.60 -12.61 -8.38
C ILE A 17 -3.62 -12.41 -9.50
N ALA A 18 -3.68 -11.21 -10.07
CA ALA A 18 -4.57 -10.91 -11.18
C ALA A 18 -4.21 -11.77 -12.42
N ALA A 19 -5.23 -12.17 -13.16
CA ALA A 19 -5.05 -13.05 -14.31
C ALA A 19 -4.56 -12.33 -15.58
N ARG A 20 -4.87 -11.02 -15.71
CA ARG A 20 -4.58 -10.26 -16.93
C ARG A 20 -3.52 -9.19 -16.66
N PRO A 21 -2.40 -9.24 -17.37
CA PRO A 21 -1.38 -8.21 -17.27
C PRO A 21 -1.86 -6.89 -17.89
N VAL A 22 -1.48 -5.79 -17.27
CA VAL A 22 -1.65 -4.44 -17.78
C VAL A 22 -0.26 -3.79 -17.81
N PRO A 23 0.41 -3.78 -18.95
CA PRO A 23 1.76 -3.23 -19.06
C PRO A 23 1.76 -1.71 -18.98
N GLY A 24 2.90 -1.14 -18.58
CA GLY A 24 3.13 0.30 -18.63
C GLY A 24 2.45 1.10 -17.52
N VAL A 25 1.95 0.47 -16.46
CA VAL A 25 1.42 1.18 -15.29
C VAL A 25 2.58 1.67 -14.43
N PRO A 26 2.74 2.99 -14.24
CA PRO A 26 3.86 3.53 -13.45
C PRO A 26 3.82 3.13 -11.99
N LEU A 27 2.62 3.03 -11.41
CA LEU A 27 2.42 2.62 -10.02
C LEU A 27 1.08 1.95 -9.82
N TRP A 28 1.13 0.81 -9.16
CA TRP A 28 -0.04 0.12 -8.63
C TRP A 28 -0.26 0.45 -7.15
N VAL A 29 -1.48 0.74 -6.79
CA VAL A 29 -1.89 0.95 -5.39
C VAL A 29 -2.69 -0.27 -4.95
N LEU A 30 -2.09 -1.09 -4.10
CA LEU A 30 -2.64 -2.37 -3.64
C LEU A 30 -3.21 -2.21 -2.24
N GLY A 31 -4.46 -2.61 -2.04
CA GLY A 31 -5.11 -2.63 -0.74
C GLY A 31 -4.92 -3.96 -0.02
N ALA A 32 -4.50 -3.90 1.23
CA ALA A 32 -4.34 -5.10 2.05
C ALA A 32 -5.67 -5.73 2.46
N HIS A 33 -6.75 -4.95 2.43
CA HIS A 33 -8.12 -5.36 2.81
C HIS A 33 -9.16 -4.42 2.21
N GLY A 34 -10.43 -4.80 2.27
CA GLY A 34 -11.54 -3.94 1.88
C GLY A 34 -11.58 -2.67 2.72
N GLY A 35 -11.75 -1.51 2.09
CA GLY A 35 -11.76 -0.21 2.77
C GLY A 35 -10.39 0.31 3.18
N SER A 36 -9.30 -0.24 2.64
CA SER A 36 -7.93 0.21 2.94
C SER A 36 -7.62 1.62 2.48
N GLY A 37 -8.32 2.11 1.43
CA GLY A 37 -8.10 3.43 0.86
C GLY A 37 -7.30 3.44 -0.43
N GLU A 38 -7.07 2.30 -1.05
CA GLU A 38 -6.28 2.18 -2.28
C GLU A 38 -6.86 2.98 -3.44
N SER A 39 -8.18 2.99 -3.62
CA SER A 39 -8.83 3.76 -4.68
C SER A 39 -8.65 5.27 -4.47
N THR A 40 -8.80 5.72 -3.24
CA THR A 40 -8.61 7.13 -2.87
C THR A 40 -7.19 7.59 -3.15
N LEU A 41 -6.19 6.76 -2.81
CA LEU A 41 -4.79 7.08 -3.09
C LEU A 41 -4.47 7.00 -4.59
N ALA A 42 -5.01 6.02 -5.31
CA ALA A 42 -4.80 5.90 -6.74
C ALA A 42 -5.33 7.13 -7.50
N ASP A 43 -6.40 7.74 -7.01
CA ASP A 43 -7.00 8.93 -7.63
C ASP A 43 -6.15 10.22 -7.45
N LEU A 44 -5.09 10.18 -6.64
CA LEU A 44 -4.22 11.33 -6.44
C LEU A 44 -3.31 11.64 -7.64
N ASP A 45 -3.12 10.69 -8.54
CA ASP A 45 -2.34 10.87 -9.77
C ASP A 45 -2.95 10.03 -10.90
N ASP A 46 -3.20 10.63 -12.05
CA ASP A 46 -3.87 9.99 -13.18
C ASP A 46 -3.10 8.79 -13.77
N ARG A 47 -1.81 8.71 -13.51
CA ARG A 47 -0.94 7.62 -13.97
C ARG A 47 -0.98 6.39 -13.04
N TRP A 48 -1.53 6.53 -11.85
CA TRP A 48 -1.62 5.45 -10.87
C TRP A 48 -2.88 4.63 -11.09
N ARG A 49 -2.81 3.36 -10.74
CA ARG A 49 -3.95 2.46 -10.81
C ARG A 49 -4.18 1.73 -9.50
N ALA A 50 -5.44 1.63 -9.12
CA ALA A 50 -5.85 0.78 -8.01
C ALA A 50 -5.80 -0.69 -8.45
N ALA A 51 -5.09 -1.50 -7.69
CA ALA A 51 -5.04 -2.95 -7.89
C ALA A 51 -6.16 -3.68 -7.12
N GLY A 52 -6.94 -2.98 -6.31
CA GLY A 52 -7.87 -3.60 -5.38
C GLY A 52 -7.11 -4.45 -4.37
N HIS A 53 -7.48 -5.72 -4.23
CA HIS A 53 -6.87 -6.69 -3.32
C HIS A 53 -6.21 -7.84 -4.09
N TRP A 54 -5.72 -7.57 -5.29
CA TRP A 54 -5.05 -8.51 -6.18
C TRP A 54 -3.66 -8.00 -6.51
N TRP A 55 -2.65 -8.84 -6.34
CA TRP A 55 -1.34 -8.50 -6.87
C TRP A 55 -1.44 -8.28 -8.39
N PRO A 56 -0.80 -7.27 -8.95
CA PRO A 56 -0.72 -7.12 -10.40
C PRO A 56 -0.19 -8.39 -11.07
N ALA A 57 -0.73 -8.72 -12.24
CA ALA A 57 -0.28 -9.88 -13.00
C ALA A 57 1.17 -9.69 -13.47
N PRO A 58 1.96 -10.78 -13.60
CA PRO A 58 3.32 -10.69 -14.12
C PRO A 58 3.37 -10.05 -15.51
N CYS A 59 4.30 -9.13 -15.66
CA CYS A 59 4.65 -8.47 -16.92
C CYS A 59 6.16 -8.64 -17.15
N PRO A 60 6.68 -8.42 -18.37
CA PRO A 60 8.11 -8.51 -18.65
C PRO A 60 8.96 -7.62 -17.74
N GLN A 61 8.43 -6.47 -17.33
CA GLN A 61 9.07 -5.56 -16.40
C GLN A 61 8.46 -5.71 -15.01
N ALA A 62 9.26 -5.42 -13.97
CA ALA A 62 8.77 -5.39 -12.61
C ALA A 62 7.62 -4.36 -12.46
N SER A 63 6.65 -4.69 -11.62
CA SER A 63 5.47 -3.86 -11.37
C SER A 63 5.68 -3.04 -10.09
N PRO A 64 5.94 -1.72 -10.20
CA PRO A 64 6.03 -0.85 -9.02
C PRO A 64 4.70 -0.84 -8.28
N THR A 65 4.74 -1.13 -6.99
CA THR A 65 3.54 -1.31 -6.17
C THR A 65 3.74 -0.69 -4.80
N VAL A 66 2.73 -0.01 -4.30
CA VAL A 66 2.65 0.46 -2.92
C VAL A 66 1.48 -0.24 -2.23
N LEU A 67 1.70 -0.73 -1.01
CA LEU A 67 0.68 -1.38 -0.19
C LEU A 67 0.00 -0.37 0.71
N VAL A 68 -1.33 -0.44 0.84
CA VAL A 68 -2.12 0.46 1.68
C VAL A 68 -2.92 -0.35 2.69
N THR A 69 -2.92 0.09 3.94
CA THR A 69 -3.75 -0.48 5.01
C THR A 69 -4.28 0.59 5.94
N ARG A 70 -5.41 0.31 6.59
CA ARG A 70 -5.87 1.10 7.73
C ARG A 70 -5.12 0.69 9.00
N THR A 71 -5.05 1.61 9.95
CA THR A 71 -4.36 1.40 11.23
C THR A 71 -5.22 0.72 12.30
N SER A 72 -6.28 0.04 11.90
CA SER A 72 -7.01 -0.89 12.75
C SER A 72 -6.19 -2.15 13.01
N SER A 73 -6.48 -2.87 14.08
CA SER A 73 -5.80 -4.15 14.38
C SER A 73 -5.92 -5.14 13.21
N GLN A 74 -7.12 -5.30 12.67
CA GLN A 74 -7.37 -6.19 11.54
C GLN A 74 -6.62 -5.75 10.27
N GLY A 75 -6.64 -4.45 9.97
CA GLY A 75 -5.93 -3.90 8.81
C GLY A 75 -4.42 -4.12 8.89
N LEU A 76 -3.83 -3.87 10.06
CA LEU A 76 -2.40 -4.07 10.29
C LEU A 76 -2.00 -5.55 10.19
N MET A 77 -2.80 -6.46 10.70
CA MET A 77 -2.54 -7.90 10.57
C MET A 77 -2.67 -8.38 9.12
N ARG A 78 -3.61 -7.84 8.34
CA ARG A 78 -3.70 -8.09 6.91
C ARG A 78 -2.47 -7.60 6.16
N ALA A 79 -2.01 -6.40 6.44
CA ALA A 79 -0.79 -5.86 5.84
C ALA A 79 0.43 -6.73 6.17
N ARG A 80 0.53 -7.21 7.40
CA ARG A 80 1.60 -8.13 7.81
C ARG A 80 1.62 -9.39 6.95
N ALA A 81 0.46 -10.01 6.72
CA ALA A 81 0.37 -11.20 5.88
C ALA A 81 0.78 -10.91 4.43
N VAL A 82 0.35 -9.78 3.87
CA VAL A 82 0.70 -9.37 2.50
C VAL A 82 2.20 -9.09 2.37
N LEU A 83 2.80 -8.40 3.34
CA LEU A 83 4.25 -8.17 3.38
C LEU A 83 5.05 -9.48 3.49
N THR A 84 4.55 -10.43 4.28
CA THR A 84 5.14 -11.76 4.41
C THR A 84 5.06 -12.53 3.08
N GLN A 85 3.95 -12.45 2.39
CA GLN A 85 3.79 -13.03 1.05
C GLN A 85 4.82 -12.46 0.07
N TRP A 86 4.99 -11.14 0.03
CA TRP A 86 6.00 -10.51 -0.81
C TRP A 86 7.42 -10.94 -0.41
N ALA A 87 7.74 -10.93 0.88
CA ALA A 87 9.06 -11.30 1.37
C ALA A 87 9.41 -12.77 1.11
N SER A 88 8.42 -13.66 1.04
CA SER A 88 8.59 -15.09 0.73
C SER A 88 8.83 -15.37 -0.77
N ARG A 89 8.89 -14.33 -1.60
CA ARG A 89 9.13 -14.41 -3.06
C ARG A 89 8.04 -15.11 -3.87
N THR A 90 6.83 -15.21 -3.38
CA THR A 90 5.67 -15.73 -4.12
C THR A 90 5.22 -14.80 -5.25
N VAL A 91 5.60 -13.53 -5.18
CA VAL A 91 5.31 -12.51 -6.21
C VAL A 91 6.60 -11.79 -6.65
N PRO A 92 7.55 -12.52 -7.28
CA PRO A 92 8.88 -11.97 -7.58
C PRO A 92 8.89 -10.84 -8.61
N HIS A 93 7.81 -10.68 -9.36
CA HIS A 93 7.61 -9.61 -10.35
C HIS A 93 7.19 -8.27 -9.72
N ILE A 94 6.92 -8.24 -8.43
CA ILE A 94 6.49 -7.03 -7.73
C ILE A 94 7.72 -6.28 -7.18
N GLU A 95 7.84 -5.02 -7.56
CA GLU A 95 8.73 -4.06 -6.91
C GLU A 95 7.94 -3.31 -5.85
N LEU A 96 8.01 -3.78 -4.60
CA LEU A 96 7.32 -3.13 -3.50
C LEU A 96 8.08 -1.87 -3.07
N LEU A 97 7.45 -0.70 -3.22
CA LEU A 97 8.04 0.58 -2.85
C LEU A 97 7.90 0.87 -1.36
N GLY A 98 6.83 0.42 -0.75
CA GLY A 98 6.59 0.63 0.67
C GLY A 98 5.16 0.39 1.10
N LEU A 99 4.88 0.79 2.34
CA LEU A 99 3.60 0.65 3.02
C LEU A 99 3.03 2.03 3.38
N VAL A 100 1.77 2.25 3.06
CA VAL A 100 1.01 3.42 3.49
C VAL A 100 0.06 3.02 4.61
N LEU A 101 0.23 3.65 5.77
CA LEU A 101 -0.64 3.50 6.92
C LEU A 101 -1.66 4.64 6.90
N MET A 102 -2.91 4.33 6.60
CA MET A 102 -4.01 5.29 6.61
C MET A 102 -4.74 5.26 7.95
N ALA A 103 -4.87 6.41 8.59
CA ALA A 103 -5.64 6.52 9.82
C ALA A 103 -7.07 6.03 9.60
N ASP A 104 -7.55 5.14 10.47
CA ASP A 104 -8.91 4.60 10.42
C ASP A 104 -9.91 5.40 11.26
N ALA A 105 -9.41 6.36 12.03
CA ALA A 105 -10.20 7.26 12.87
C ALA A 105 -9.45 8.58 13.09
N PRO A 106 -10.18 9.68 13.41
CA PRO A 106 -9.52 10.92 13.83
C PRO A 106 -8.84 10.74 15.18
N GLY A 107 -7.88 11.61 15.45
CA GLY A 107 -7.18 11.64 16.72
C GLY A 107 -5.95 10.76 16.77
N ARG A 108 -5.38 10.66 17.98
CA ARG A 108 -4.13 9.94 18.22
C ARG A 108 -4.33 8.43 18.17
N LEU A 109 -3.44 7.73 17.50
CA LEU A 109 -3.45 6.27 17.45
C LEU A 109 -3.16 5.68 18.85
N PRO A 110 -4.01 4.78 19.38
CA PRO A 110 -3.78 4.10 20.64
C PRO A 110 -2.43 3.37 20.67
N ARG A 111 -1.80 3.30 21.84
CA ARG A 111 -0.48 2.68 22.00
C ARG A 111 -0.37 1.26 21.43
N PRO A 112 -1.33 0.32 21.68
CA PRO A 112 -1.23 -1.01 21.10
C PRO A 112 -1.18 -1.00 19.58
N LEU A 113 -1.93 -0.11 18.92
CA LEU A 113 -1.94 0.02 17.47
C LEU A 113 -0.67 0.72 16.95
N ARG A 114 -0.11 1.67 17.72
CA ARG A 114 1.20 2.25 17.39
C ARG A 114 2.30 1.19 17.40
N ASP A 115 2.32 0.35 18.42
CA ASP A 115 3.31 -0.70 18.56
C ASP A 115 3.17 -1.73 17.44
N LEU A 116 1.94 -2.13 17.11
CA LEU A 116 1.67 -3.03 15.98
C LEU A 116 2.05 -2.39 14.65
N SER A 117 1.77 -1.10 14.46
CA SER A 117 2.16 -0.36 13.25
C SER A 117 3.67 -0.37 13.04
N LYS A 118 4.45 -0.16 14.10
CA LYS A 118 5.92 -0.23 14.04
C LYS A 118 6.41 -1.62 13.68
N LEU A 119 5.80 -2.65 14.25
CA LEU A 119 6.13 -4.03 13.94
C LEU A 119 5.88 -4.35 12.46
N VAL A 120 4.71 -3.98 11.95
CA VAL A 120 4.33 -4.21 10.54
C VAL A 120 5.21 -3.40 9.60
N ALA A 121 5.48 -2.14 9.93
CA ALA A 121 6.35 -1.26 9.15
C ALA A 121 7.76 -1.81 8.98
N GLY A 122 8.25 -2.56 9.96
CA GLY A 122 9.55 -3.23 9.88
C GLY A 122 9.69 -4.23 8.73
N GLY A 123 8.58 -4.72 8.18
CA GLY A 123 8.54 -5.61 7.02
C GLY A 123 8.47 -4.91 5.66
N ALA A 124 8.43 -3.59 5.62
CA ALA A 124 8.31 -2.80 4.40
C ALA A 124 9.60 -2.01 4.10
N PRO A 125 9.94 -1.78 2.81
CA PRO A 125 11.12 -0.98 2.44
C PRO A 125 11.03 0.48 2.91
N ARG A 126 9.83 1.06 2.88
CA ARG A 126 9.50 2.41 3.32
C ARG A 126 8.12 2.42 3.93
N THR A 127 7.84 3.40 4.77
CA THR A 127 6.51 3.57 5.38
C THR A 127 6.12 5.03 5.39
N TRP A 128 4.87 5.30 5.01
CA TRP A 128 4.24 6.62 5.13
C TRP A 128 3.03 6.50 6.03
N SER A 129 2.88 7.43 6.96
CA SER A 129 1.70 7.52 7.82
C SER A 129 0.87 8.72 7.42
N LEU A 130 -0.38 8.47 7.04
CA LEU A 130 -1.31 9.52 6.64
C LEU A 130 -2.31 9.78 7.76
N PRO A 131 -2.59 11.05 8.08
CA PRO A 131 -3.57 11.41 9.08
C PRO A 131 -4.99 11.13 8.56
N TRP A 132 -5.98 11.18 9.46
CA TRP A 132 -7.37 11.19 9.10
C TRP A 132 -7.69 12.41 8.22
N VAL A 133 -8.34 12.18 7.09
CA VAL A 133 -8.80 13.22 6.17
C VAL A 133 -10.32 13.14 6.08
N GLU A 134 -11.00 14.05 6.78
CA GLU A 134 -12.47 14.06 6.87
C GLU A 134 -13.13 14.20 5.49
N ALA A 135 -12.55 14.96 4.59
CA ALA A 135 -13.06 15.12 3.23
C ALA A 135 -13.21 13.77 2.50
N TRP A 136 -12.28 12.86 2.69
CA TRP A 136 -12.34 11.52 2.08
C TRP A 136 -13.49 10.69 2.63
N ARG A 137 -13.73 10.78 3.95
CA ARG A 137 -14.88 10.12 4.58
C ARG A 137 -16.20 10.62 3.98
N LEU A 138 -16.27 11.90 3.65
CA LEU A 138 -17.47 12.54 3.06
C LEU A 138 -17.58 12.32 1.54
N GLY A 139 -16.70 11.51 0.95
CA GLY A 139 -16.69 11.25 -0.50
C GLY A 139 -16.20 12.43 -1.33
N GLN A 140 -15.54 13.40 -0.72
CA GLN A 140 -14.98 14.56 -1.40
C GLN A 140 -13.57 14.23 -1.94
N ALA A 141 -13.17 14.93 -3.01
CA ALA A 141 -11.87 14.80 -3.63
C ALA A 141 -11.16 16.18 -3.67
N PRO A 142 -10.58 16.62 -2.53
CA PRO A 142 -9.86 17.88 -2.49
C PRO A 142 -8.68 17.90 -3.46
N ALA A 143 -8.32 19.09 -3.95
CA ALA A 143 -7.07 19.26 -4.69
C ALA A 143 -5.88 18.87 -3.81
N LEU A 144 -4.80 18.39 -4.43
CA LEU A 144 -3.62 17.91 -3.69
C LEU A 144 -3.06 18.97 -2.74
N ASP A 145 -3.05 20.25 -3.16
CA ASP A 145 -2.53 21.35 -2.34
C ASP A 145 -3.38 21.62 -1.07
N ASP A 146 -4.64 21.18 -1.07
CA ASP A 146 -5.56 21.32 0.06
C ASP A 146 -5.51 20.12 1.01
N LEU A 147 -4.74 19.09 0.67
CA LEU A 147 -4.54 17.91 1.49
C LEU A 147 -3.41 18.09 2.52
N PRO A 148 -3.41 17.31 3.61
CA PRO A 148 -2.34 17.38 4.59
C PRO A 148 -0.95 17.20 4.00
N ARG A 149 0.04 17.82 4.63
CA ARG A 149 1.45 17.73 4.21
C ARG A 149 1.94 16.30 4.01
N GLN A 150 1.51 15.38 4.86
CA GLN A 150 1.89 13.98 4.80
C GLN A 150 1.42 13.32 3.49
N VAL A 151 0.22 13.66 3.01
CA VAL A 151 -0.32 13.17 1.72
C VAL A 151 0.49 13.74 0.56
N ARG A 152 0.76 15.06 0.59
CA ARG A 152 1.57 15.71 -0.45
C ARG A 152 2.97 15.13 -0.53
N ARG A 153 3.58 14.83 0.61
CA ARG A 153 4.89 14.19 0.68
C ARG A 153 4.86 12.78 0.09
N LEU A 154 3.84 11.99 0.42
CA LEU A 154 3.66 10.65 -0.15
C LEU A 154 3.64 10.72 -1.67
N VAL A 155 2.82 11.61 -2.25
CA VAL A 155 2.72 11.76 -3.71
C VAL A 155 4.07 12.14 -4.31
N LYS A 156 4.76 13.12 -3.73
CA LYS A 156 6.09 13.55 -4.17
C LYS A 156 7.09 12.40 -4.16
N ASP A 157 7.12 11.63 -3.08
CA ASP A 157 8.05 10.51 -2.93
C ASP A 157 7.76 9.41 -3.96
N LEU A 158 6.48 9.04 -4.13
CA LEU A 158 6.08 8.00 -5.09
C LEU A 158 6.34 8.42 -6.54
N VAL A 159 6.08 9.67 -6.89
CA VAL A 159 6.42 10.21 -8.22
C VAL A 159 7.93 10.13 -8.46
N SER A 160 8.73 10.51 -7.48
CA SER A 160 10.19 10.43 -7.57
C SER A 160 10.70 9.00 -7.71
N LEU A 161 10.14 8.07 -6.94
CA LEU A 161 10.54 6.65 -6.95
C LEU A 161 10.17 5.93 -8.25
N THR A 162 9.14 6.40 -8.94
CA THR A 162 8.62 5.81 -10.19
C THR A 162 9.01 6.61 -11.43
N ALA A 163 9.81 7.65 -11.28
CA ALA A 163 10.30 8.44 -12.42
C ALA A 163 11.17 7.56 -13.35
N PRO A 164 11.06 7.72 -14.68
CA PRO A 164 11.97 7.05 -15.63
C PRO A 164 13.43 7.41 -15.32
N ARG A 165 14.31 6.40 -15.40
CA ARG A 165 15.77 6.59 -15.28
C ARG A 165 16.37 6.95 -16.63
#